data_8a62fb088eab0e190be5e38b5314f0a5
#
_entry.id   8a62fb088eab0e190be5e38b5314f0a5
#
_cell.length_a   1.000
_cell.length_b   1.000
_cell.length_c   1.000
_cell.angle_alpha   90.00
_cell.angle_beta   90.00
_cell.angle_gamma   90.00
#
_symmetry.space_group_name_H-M   'P 1'
#
loop_
_entity.id
_entity.type
_entity.pdbx_description
1 polymer ?
#
loop_
_entity_poly.entity_id
_entity_poly.type
_entity_poly.pdbx_seq_one_letter_code
_entity_poly.pdbx_strand_id
1 'polypeptide(L)'
;DVERSRGLGDVYKRQIMSSEPGTITLVPTGPLTNIAMAVRLEPRIVRRVKEVVLMGGGYHVGNWSAVAEFNIKVDPESAHVVFNEDWPITMVGLDLTHQALCTPEVQAKINAIGTPLSAFASGLMDFFRKAYKDNQDFIDPPVHDPCTIAYLIDHSVVATRRCPVDVEIKGELTVGMTVADLRGPEPSAEECHTQVATKLDFDKFWDLIIDALKRIG
;
A
#
# COMPACT_ATOMS: atom_id res chain seq x y z
N ASP A 1 33.88 -0.73 19.93
CA ASP A 1 32.74 -0.11 19.24
C ASP A 1 31.53 -1.00 19.47
N VAL A 2 30.66 -0.60 20.40
CA VAL A 2 29.37 -1.27 20.61
C VAL A 2 28.50 -0.92 19.40
N GLU A 3 28.34 -1.86 18.47
CA GLU A 3 27.39 -1.76 17.38
C GLU A 3 25.99 -1.77 18.02
N ARG A 4 25.51 -0.57 18.36
CA ARG A 4 24.12 -0.41 18.82
C ARG A 4 23.24 -0.92 17.71
N SER A 5 22.35 -1.87 18.02
CA SER A 5 21.32 -2.33 17.09
C SER A 5 20.58 -1.10 16.56
N ARG A 6 20.87 -0.72 15.33
CA ARG A 6 20.22 0.40 14.67
C ARG A 6 18.89 -0.09 14.16
N GLY A 7 17.81 0.63 14.47
CA GLY A 7 16.48 0.26 14.03
C GLY A 7 16.36 0.25 12.49
N LEU A 8 15.28 -0.34 11.96
CA LEU A 8 15.04 -0.48 10.52
C LEU A 8 15.05 0.87 9.78
N GLY A 9 14.64 1.97 10.42
CA GLY A 9 14.74 3.31 9.85
C GLY A 9 16.17 3.73 9.50
N ASP A 10 17.18 3.35 10.30
CA ASP A 10 18.59 3.59 9.98
C ASP A 10 19.08 2.72 8.81
N VAL A 11 18.56 1.50 8.68
CA VAL A 11 18.88 0.61 7.54
C VAL A 11 18.34 1.22 6.24
N TYR A 12 17.07 1.62 6.19
CA TYR A 12 16.48 2.26 5.01
C TYR A 12 17.20 3.57 4.65
N LYS A 13 17.47 4.40 5.64
CA LYS A 13 18.28 5.62 5.44
C LYS A 13 19.58 5.34 4.73
N ARG A 14 20.36 4.34 5.18
CA ARG A 14 21.65 3.99 4.59
C ARG A 14 21.51 3.47 3.17
N GLN A 15 20.52 2.61 2.91
CA GLN A 15 20.26 2.08 1.57
C GLN A 15 19.94 3.20 0.58
N ILE A 16 19.04 4.12 0.94
CA ILE A 16 18.67 5.25 0.10
C ILE A 16 19.87 6.18 -0.12
N MET A 17 20.64 6.48 0.94
CA MET A 17 21.79 7.39 0.84
C MET A 17 22.96 6.80 0.04
N SER A 18 23.09 5.47 -0.04
CA SER A 18 24.14 4.79 -0.82
C SER A 18 23.73 4.49 -2.27
N SER A 19 22.44 4.63 -2.62
CA SER A 19 21.92 4.41 -3.98
C SER A 19 22.00 5.68 -4.81
N GLU A 20 21.91 5.54 -6.14
CA GLU A 20 21.79 6.71 -7.02
C GLU A 20 20.44 7.43 -6.77
N PRO A 21 20.43 8.79 -6.74
CA PRO A 21 19.19 9.54 -6.55
C PRO A 21 18.13 9.20 -7.61
N GLY A 22 16.88 9.07 -7.17
CA GLY A 22 15.76 8.79 -8.06
C GLY A 22 15.65 7.36 -8.55
N THR A 23 16.42 6.41 -7.99
CA THR A 23 16.38 4.99 -8.38
C THR A 23 15.60 4.11 -7.40
N ILE A 24 15.33 4.60 -6.19
CA ILE A 24 14.64 3.82 -5.15
C ILE A 24 13.17 4.23 -5.10
N THR A 25 12.28 3.26 -5.30
CA THR A 25 10.86 3.34 -4.96
C THR A 25 10.65 2.70 -3.60
N LEU A 26 9.98 3.40 -2.69
CA LEU A 26 9.58 2.84 -1.40
C LEU A 26 8.18 2.22 -1.54
N VAL A 27 8.04 0.97 -1.10
CA VAL A 27 6.76 0.24 -1.17
C VAL A 27 6.41 -0.29 0.23
N PRO A 28 6.02 0.59 1.17
CA PRO A 28 5.61 0.15 2.50
C PRO A 28 4.22 -0.52 2.43
N THR A 29 4.15 -1.75 2.95
CA THR A 29 2.93 -2.57 3.06
C THR A 29 2.56 -2.84 4.52
N GLY A 30 3.00 -1.97 5.41
CA GLY A 30 2.74 -1.98 6.84
C GLY A 30 2.81 -0.56 7.41
N PRO A 31 2.76 -0.41 8.75
CA PRO A 31 2.86 0.89 9.42
C PRO A 31 4.09 1.69 8.99
N LEU A 32 3.94 2.99 8.85
CA LEU A 32 4.95 3.88 8.24
C LEU A 32 6.06 4.33 9.20
N THR A 33 6.11 3.79 10.42
CA THR A 33 7.06 4.14 11.47
C THR A 33 8.51 4.13 10.99
N ASN A 34 8.93 3.08 10.27
CA ASN A 34 10.31 2.95 9.80
C ASN A 34 10.67 4.00 8.75
N ILE A 35 9.73 4.37 7.88
CA ILE A 35 9.94 5.39 6.85
C ILE A 35 10.00 6.77 7.50
N ALA A 36 9.08 7.08 8.42
CA ALA A 36 9.09 8.33 9.17
C ALA A 36 10.38 8.51 9.99
N MET A 37 10.83 7.44 10.66
CA MET A 37 12.10 7.45 11.38
C MET A 37 13.30 7.68 10.46
N ALA A 38 13.32 7.07 9.27
CA ALA A 38 14.37 7.29 8.28
C ALA A 38 14.42 8.76 7.84
N VAL A 39 13.26 9.36 7.55
CA VAL A 39 13.14 10.79 7.20
C VAL A 39 13.63 11.70 8.33
N ARG A 40 13.20 11.42 9.56
CA ARG A 40 13.61 12.23 10.74
C ARG A 40 15.10 12.13 11.04
N LEU A 41 15.71 10.97 10.79
CA LEU A 41 17.16 10.76 10.93
C LEU A 41 17.95 11.41 9.80
N GLU A 42 17.41 11.44 8.58
CA GLU A 42 18.09 11.96 7.38
C GLU A 42 17.08 12.55 6.37
N PRO A 43 16.67 13.81 6.55
CA PRO A 43 15.66 14.43 5.67
C PRO A 43 16.05 14.48 4.18
N ARG A 44 17.35 14.40 3.86
CA ARG A 44 17.80 14.40 2.46
C ARG A 44 17.33 13.19 1.66
N ILE A 45 16.87 12.11 2.31
CA ILE A 45 16.32 10.94 1.62
C ILE A 45 15.09 11.29 0.79
N VAL A 46 14.30 12.28 1.21
CA VAL A 46 13.08 12.72 0.50
C VAL A 46 13.39 13.06 -0.96
N ARG A 47 14.47 13.81 -1.20
CA ARG A 47 14.89 14.20 -2.58
C ARG A 47 15.63 13.10 -3.34
N ARG A 48 15.94 11.99 -2.69
CA ARG A 48 16.66 10.85 -3.29
C ARG A 48 15.74 9.70 -3.65
N VAL A 49 14.59 9.60 -2.99
CA VAL A 49 13.54 8.62 -3.31
C VAL A 49 12.84 9.04 -4.60
N LYS A 50 12.62 8.08 -5.49
CA LYS A 50 11.88 8.29 -6.74
C LYS A 50 10.41 8.57 -6.44
N GLU A 51 9.81 7.72 -5.63
CA GLU A 51 8.40 7.74 -5.26
C GLU A 51 8.11 6.82 -4.07
N VAL A 52 6.97 7.02 -3.43
CA VAL A 52 6.42 6.15 -2.39
C VAL A 52 5.08 5.58 -2.90
N VAL A 53 4.96 4.25 -2.95
CA VAL A 53 3.70 3.57 -3.28
C VAL A 53 3.31 2.73 -2.08
N LEU A 54 2.43 3.23 -1.24
CA LEU A 54 2.08 2.58 0.02
C LEU A 54 0.76 1.81 -0.06
N MET A 55 0.69 0.65 0.63
CA MET A 55 -0.58 0.03 0.99
C MET A 55 -1.01 0.56 2.35
N GLY A 56 -2.12 1.24 2.39
CA GLY A 56 -2.70 1.80 3.62
C GLY A 56 -3.72 2.88 3.36
N GLY A 57 -4.49 3.18 4.39
CA GLY A 57 -5.53 4.18 4.34
C GLY A 57 -6.79 3.76 3.58
N GLY A 58 -7.70 4.71 3.50
CA GLY A 58 -8.97 4.59 2.80
C GLY A 58 -9.69 5.93 2.87
N TYR A 59 -10.46 6.27 1.85
CA TYR A 59 -11.17 7.55 1.83
C TYR A 59 -12.70 7.40 1.96
N HIS A 60 -13.23 6.16 1.95
CA HIS A 60 -14.63 5.87 2.27
C HIS A 60 -14.79 4.91 3.45
N VAL A 61 -13.83 4.02 3.68
CA VAL A 61 -13.95 2.93 4.66
C VAL A 61 -12.67 2.75 5.46
N GLY A 62 -12.82 2.19 6.66
CA GLY A 62 -11.73 1.64 7.46
C GLY A 62 -11.90 0.13 7.65
N ASN A 63 -10.88 -0.52 8.22
CA ASN A 63 -10.92 -1.92 8.63
C ASN A 63 -10.51 -2.13 10.09
N TRP A 64 -9.79 -1.15 10.68
CA TRP A 64 -9.50 -1.13 12.11
C TRP A 64 -10.59 -0.39 12.91
N SER A 65 -11.05 0.73 12.37
CA SER A 65 -12.23 1.46 12.84
C SER A 65 -13.11 1.80 11.65
N ALA A 66 -14.26 2.45 11.88
CA ALA A 66 -15.16 2.86 10.80
C ALA A 66 -14.47 3.71 9.71
N VAL A 67 -13.42 4.45 10.09
CA VAL A 67 -12.78 5.44 9.19
C VAL A 67 -11.27 5.25 9.04
N ALA A 68 -10.64 4.35 9.81
CA ALA A 68 -9.20 4.18 9.80
C ALA A 68 -8.80 2.76 9.35
N GLU A 69 -7.84 2.72 8.43
CA GLU A 69 -7.19 1.49 7.99
C GLU A 69 -6.03 1.13 8.95
N PHE A 70 -5.76 -0.18 9.09
CA PHE A 70 -4.83 -0.75 10.06
C PHE A 70 -3.42 -0.15 10.00
N ASN A 71 -2.80 -0.12 8.82
CA ASN A 71 -1.41 0.34 8.67
C ASN A 71 -1.24 1.81 9.09
N ILE A 72 -2.24 2.64 8.80
CA ILE A 72 -2.24 4.06 9.21
C ILE A 72 -2.60 4.18 10.69
N LYS A 73 -3.57 3.40 11.17
CA LYS A 73 -4.06 3.49 12.55
C LYS A 73 -3.03 3.04 13.60
N VAL A 74 -2.13 2.13 13.25
CA VAL A 74 -1.08 1.65 14.17
C VAL A 74 -0.10 2.76 14.56
N ASP A 75 0.22 3.68 13.63
CA ASP A 75 1.12 4.81 13.87
C ASP A 75 0.69 6.02 13.00
N PRO A 76 -0.39 6.72 13.40
CA PRO A 76 -0.92 7.84 12.61
C PRO A 76 0.07 9.00 12.50
N GLU A 77 0.87 9.26 13.54
CA GLU A 77 1.87 10.31 13.55
C GLU A 77 2.97 10.05 12.50
N SER A 78 3.42 8.81 12.39
CA SER A 78 4.38 8.43 11.35
C SER A 78 3.78 8.52 9.96
N ALA A 79 2.51 8.15 9.79
CA ALA A 79 1.81 8.33 8.53
C ALA A 79 1.68 9.81 8.17
N HIS A 80 1.29 10.65 9.13
CA HIS A 80 1.25 12.11 8.96
C HIS A 80 2.61 12.67 8.53
N VAL A 81 3.72 12.21 9.13
CA VAL A 81 5.07 12.60 8.69
C VAL A 81 5.30 12.26 7.22
N VAL A 82 5.02 11.02 6.81
CA VAL A 82 5.29 10.52 5.46
C VAL A 82 4.46 11.23 4.40
N PHE A 83 3.16 11.49 4.67
CA PHE A 83 2.27 12.19 3.74
C PHE A 83 2.60 13.69 3.59
N ASN A 84 3.27 14.29 4.57
CA ASN A 84 3.66 15.71 4.54
C ASN A 84 5.08 15.97 4.01
N GLU A 85 5.81 14.94 3.56
CA GLU A 85 7.10 15.13 2.92
C GLU A 85 6.93 15.42 1.42
N ASP A 86 7.90 16.17 0.85
CA ASP A 86 7.89 16.62 -0.56
C ASP A 86 8.44 15.52 -1.50
N TRP A 87 7.72 14.41 -1.59
CA TRP A 87 7.97 13.33 -2.55
C TRP A 87 6.67 12.85 -3.21
N PRO A 88 6.72 12.24 -4.41
CA PRO A 88 5.54 11.66 -5.03
C PRO A 88 5.00 10.49 -4.18
N ILE A 89 3.71 10.53 -3.84
CA ILE A 89 3.04 9.45 -3.08
C ILE A 89 1.86 8.92 -3.89
N THR A 90 1.76 7.59 -3.96
CA THR A 90 0.54 6.90 -4.40
C THR A 90 0.00 6.09 -3.23
N MET A 91 -1.18 6.47 -2.74
CA MET A 91 -1.90 5.75 -1.70
C MET A 91 -2.77 4.67 -2.34
N VAL A 92 -2.41 3.41 -2.11
CA VAL A 92 -3.20 2.23 -2.50
C VAL A 92 -4.02 1.79 -1.28
N GLY A 93 -5.13 2.49 -1.06
CA GLY A 93 -6.00 2.31 0.10
C GLY A 93 -7.05 1.21 -0.08
N LEU A 94 -7.86 1.02 0.97
CA LEU A 94 -8.91 -0.01 1.01
C LEU A 94 -9.92 0.12 -0.13
N ASP A 95 -10.23 1.35 -0.54
CA ASP A 95 -11.18 1.61 -1.64
C ASP A 95 -10.76 0.95 -2.96
N LEU A 96 -9.45 0.80 -3.19
CA LEU A 96 -8.92 0.03 -4.30
C LEU A 96 -8.78 -1.45 -3.96
N THR A 97 -8.12 -1.77 -2.84
CA THR A 97 -7.73 -3.15 -2.55
C THR A 97 -8.93 -4.05 -2.30
N HIS A 98 -10.06 -3.51 -1.85
CA HIS A 98 -11.32 -4.25 -1.76
C HIS A 98 -11.93 -4.63 -3.13
N GLN A 99 -11.38 -4.13 -4.24
CA GLN A 99 -11.73 -4.57 -5.59
C GLN A 99 -10.92 -5.79 -6.03
N ALA A 100 -9.77 -6.08 -5.39
CA ALA A 100 -8.86 -7.19 -5.72
C ALA A 100 -9.30 -8.50 -5.06
N LEU A 101 -10.54 -8.92 -5.31
CA LEU A 101 -11.15 -10.09 -4.69
C LEU A 101 -10.63 -11.41 -5.30
N CYS A 102 -10.19 -12.34 -4.46
CA CYS A 102 -9.89 -13.69 -4.88
C CYS A 102 -11.18 -14.52 -4.97
N THR A 103 -11.88 -14.38 -6.10
CA THR A 103 -13.11 -15.14 -6.37
C THR A 103 -12.83 -16.64 -6.55
N PRO A 104 -13.83 -17.51 -6.47
CA PRO A 104 -13.66 -18.94 -6.77
C PRO A 104 -13.07 -19.20 -8.14
N GLU A 105 -13.41 -18.38 -9.15
CA GLU A 105 -12.87 -18.50 -10.52
C GLU A 105 -11.38 -18.15 -10.56
N VAL A 106 -10.97 -17.10 -9.85
CA VAL A 106 -9.55 -16.73 -9.70
C VAL A 106 -8.78 -17.85 -8.99
N GLN A 107 -9.32 -18.34 -7.88
CA GLN A 107 -8.68 -19.42 -7.13
C GLN A 107 -8.57 -20.71 -7.96
N ALA A 108 -9.58 -21.02 -8.79
CA ALA A 108 -9.50 -22.14 -9.72
C ALA A 108 -8.36 -21.97 -10.76
N LYS A 109 -8.15 -20.75 -11.28
CA LYS A 109 -7.03 -20.46 -12.17
C LYS A 109 -5.67 -20.63 -11.46
N ILE A 110 -5.54 -20.21 -10.20
CA ILE A 110 -4.33 -20.43 -9.39
C ILE A 110 -4.08 -21.94 -9.19
N ASN A 111 -5.12 -22.71 -8.82
CA ASN A 111 -5.00 -24.16 -8.65
C ASN A 111 -4.60 -24.88 -9.93
N ALA A 112 -5.09 -24.42 -11.07
CA ALA A 112 -4.79 -25.02 -12.38
C ALA A 112 -3.30 -24.88 -12.79
N ILE A 113 -2.51 -24.02 -12.14
CA ILE A 113 -1.06 -23.92 -12.34
C ILE A 113 -0.37 -25.23 -11.93
N GLY A 114 -0.81 -25.87 -10.85
CA GLY A 114 -0.37 -27.20 -10.44
C GLY A 114 1.02 -27.27 -9.83
N THR A 115 1.58 -26.14 -9.36
CA THR A 115 2.89 -26.11 -8.70
C THR A 115 2.75 -26.07 -7.17
N PRO A 116 3.79 -26.44 -6.40
CA PRO A 116 3.78 -26.30 -4.95
C PRO A 116 3.49 -24.87 -4.48
N LEU A 117 4.01 -23.86 -5.19
CA LEU A 117 3.78 -22.46 -4.88
C LEU A 117 2.32 -22.06 -5.11
N SER A 118 1.69 -22.51 -6.20
CA SER A 118 0.28 -22.20 -6.45
C SER A 118 -0.65 -22.90 -5.45
N ALA A 119 -0.31 -24.12 -5.02
CA ALA A 119 -1.04 -24.81 -3.97
C ALA A 119 -0.93 -24.09 -2.62
N PHE A 120 0.25 -23.59 -2.29
CA PHE A 120 0.47 -22.75 -1.08
C PHE A 120 -0.34 -21.46 -1.16
N ALA A 121 -0.27 -20.73 -2.27
CA ALA A 121 -1.02 -19.49 -2.49
C ALA A 121 -2.54 -19.73 -2.37
N SER A 122 -3.06 -20.80 -2.95
CA SER A 122 -4.47 -21.17 -2.83
C SER A 122 -4.87 -21.49 -1.39
N GLY A 123 -4.01 -22.21 -0.64
CA GLY A 123 -4.26 -22.48 0.78
C GLY A 123 -4.30 -21.21 1.64
N LEU A 124 -3.49 -20.20 1.32
CA LEU A 124 -3.59 -18.88 1.96
C LEU A 124 -4.95 -18.22 1.67
N MET A 125 -5.44 -18.31 0.42
CA MET A 125 -6.75 -17.73 0.06
C MET A 125 -7.90 -18.42 0.80
N ASP A 126 -7.83 -19.73 1.02
CA ASP A 126 -8.82 -20.45 1.84
C ASP A 126 -8.83 -19.96 3.28
N PHE A 127 -7.65 -19.76 3.87
CA PHE A 127 -7.51 -19.20 5.22
C PHE A 127 -8.08 -17.76 5.27
N PHE A 128 -7.70 -16.90 4.34
CA PHE A 128 -8.19 -15.53 4.27
C PHE A 128 -9.70 -15.47 4.07
N ARG A 129 -10.27 -16.31 3.20
CA ARG A 129 -11.72 -16.39 2.96
C ARG A 129 -12.48 -16.63 4.27
N LYS A 130 -11.99 -17.58 5.10
CA LYS A 130 -12.58 -17.84 6.41
C LYS A 130 -12.43 -16.64 7.34
N ALA A 131 -11.22 -16.08 7.47
CA ALA A 131 -10.94 -14.98 8.38
C ALA A 131 -11.73 -13.70 8.01
N TYR A 132 -11.82 -13.37 6.73
CA TYR A 132 -12.57 -12.19 6.26
C TYR A 132 -14.08 -12.35 6.40
N LYS A 133 -14.61 -13.56 6.16
CA LYS A 133 -16.02 -13.85 6.38
C LYS A 133 -16.40 -13.70 7.87
N ASP A 134 -15.55 -14.18 8.77
CA ASP A 134 -15.82 -14.15 10.21
C ASP A 134 -15.71 -12.73 10.81
N ASN A 135 -14.89 -11.84 10.21
CA ASN A 135 -14.57 -10.55 10.80
C ASN A 135 -15.11 -9.32 10.04
N GLN A 136 -15.27 -9.41 8.71
CA GLN A 136 -15.60 -8.25 7.87
C GLN A 136 -16.73 -8.52 6.85
N ASP A 137 -17.40 -9.68 6.95
CA ASP A 137 -18.51 -10.10 6.07
C ASP A 137 -18.18 -10.14 4.56
N PHE A 138 -16.89 -10.31 4.21
CA PHE A 138 -16.49 -10.57 2.84
C PHE A 138 -16.74 -12.04 2.46
N ILE A 139 -17.40 -12.27 1.32
CA ILE A 139 -17.56 -13.60 0.73
C ILE A 139 -16.23 -14.07 0.16
N ASP A 140 -15.55 -13.20 -0.61
CA ASP A 140 -14.27 -13.43 -1.23
C ASP A 140 -13.20 -12.54 -0.60
N PRO A 141 -12.00 -13.06 -0.25
CA PRO A 141 -10.98 -12.29 0.42
C PRO A 141 -10.33 -11.29 -0.54
N PRO A 142 -10.20 -10.01 -0.17
CA PRO A 142 -9.39 -9.06 -0.91
C PRO A 142 -7.90 -9.33 -0.67
N VAL A 143 -7.07 -9.10 -1.69
CA VAL A 143 -5.61 -9.08 -1.56
C VAL A 143 -5.13 -7.63 -1.64
N HIS A 144 -4.40 -7.18 -0.61
CA HIS A 144 -4.08 -5.77 -0.44
C HIS A 144 -2.71 -5.41 -1.02
N ASP A 145 -1.64 -5.95 -0.45
CA ASP A 145 -0.27 -5.57 -0.74
C ASP A 145 0.15 -5.77 -2.21
N PRO A 146 -0.27 -6.86 -2.89
CA PRO A 146 0.07 -7.07 -4.29
C PRO A 146 -0.40 -5.95 -5.22
N CYS A 147 -1.43 -5.18 -4.84
CA CYS A 147 -1.93 -4.05 -5.64
C CYS A 147 -0.86 -2.97 -5.84
N THR A 148 0.01 -2.74 -4.84
CA THR A 148 1.11 -1.77 -4.95
C THR A 148 2.14 -2.19 -5.99
N ILE A 149 2.49 -3.47 -6.00
CA ILE A 149 3.47 -4.02 -6.95
C ILE A 149 2.87 -4.11 -8.35
N ALA A 150 1.61 -4.51 -8.48
CA ALA A 150 0.92 -4.52 -9.77
C ALA A 150 0.89 -3.13 -10.42
N TYR A 151 0.59 -2.08 -9.63
CA TYR A 151 0.66 -0.70 -10.09
C TYR A 151 2.05 -0.31 -10.59
N LEU A 152 3.12 -0.71 -9.91
CA LEU A 152 4.50 -0.41 -10.32
C LEU A 152 4.95 -1.19 -11.56
N ILE A 153 4.43 -2.41 -11.78
CA ILE A 153 4.72 -3.20 -12.97
C ILE A 153 4.02 -2.60 -14.20
N ASP A 154 2.75 -2.26 -14.04
CA ASP A 154 1.94 -1.66 -15.09
C ASP A 154 0.93 -0.66 -14.49
N HIS A 155 1.21 0.64 -14.66
CA HIS A 155 0.33 1.70 -14.17
C HIS A 155 -1.10 1.63 -14.73
N SER A 156 -1.31 0.95 -15.86
CA SER A 156 -2.65 0.80 -16.44
C SER A 156 -3.56 -0.17 -15.67
N VAL A 157 -3.00 -0.92 -14.70
CA VAL A 157 -3.76 -1.83 -13.82
C VAL A 157 -4.58 -1.05 -12.78
N VAL A 158 -4.12 0.15 -12.41
CA VAL A 158 -4.75 0.95 -11.35
C VAL A 158 -4.96 2.38 -11.84
N ALA A 159 -6.20 2.82 -11.90
CA ALA A 159 -6.49 4.23 -12.10
C ALA A 159 -6.25 5.00 -10.79
N THR A 160 -5.57 6.13 -10.89
CA THR A 160 -5.31 7.03 -9.76
C THR A 160 -5.98 8.37 -9.98
N ARG A 161 -6.21 9.10 -8.89
CA ARG A 161 -6.62 10.50 -8.91
C ARG A 161 -5.74 11.30 -7.97
N ARG A 162 -5.23 12.41 -8.44
CA ARG A 162 -4.45 13.35 -7.64
C ARG A 162 -5.35 14.17 -6.74
N CYS A 163 -5.03 14.20 -5.45
CA CYS A 163 -5.73 15.01 -4.46
C CYS A 163 -4.88 15.16 -3.20
N PRO A 164 -5.06 16.24 -2.42
CA PRO A 164 -4.47 16.36 -1.09
C PRO A 164 -4.95 15.21 -0.19
N VAL A 165 -4.03 14.64 0.58
CA VAL A 165 -4.34 13.63 1.59
C VAL A 165 -3.64 14.01 2.89
N ASP A 166 -4.43 14.16 3.94
CA ASP A 166 -3.96 14.38 5.31
C ASP A 166 -4.29 13.18 6.20
N VAL A 167 -3.54 13.02 7.29
CA VAL A 167 -3.80 11.99 8.30
C VAL A 167 -4.30 12.65 9.59
N GLU A 168 -5.48 12.24 10.04
CA GLU A 168 -6.05 12.73 11.29
C GLU A 168 -5.33 12.12 12.49
N ILE A 169 -4.73 12.98 13.35
CA ILE A 169 -3.89 12.58 14.49
C ILE A 169 -4.41 13.05 15.84
N LYS A 170 -5.55 13.75 15.90
CA LYS A 170 -6.07 14.40 17.14
C LYS A 170 -7.51 14.04 17.48
N GLY A 171 -8.31 13.66 16.48
CA GLY A 171 -9.74 13.43 16.65
C GLY A 171 -10.01 12.18 17.49
N GLU A 172 -10.87 12.28 18.50
CA GLU A 172 -11.22 11.18 19.38
C GLU A 172 -11.78 9.95 18.63
N LEU A 173 -12.59 10.18 17.58
CA LEU A 173 -13.23 9.13 16.79
C LEU A 173 -12.54 8.85 15.45
N THR A 174 -11.67 9.76 15.00
CA THR A 174 -11.15 9.78 13.61
C THR A 174 -9.62 9.63 13.53
N VAL A 175 -8.92 9.48 14.64
CA VAL A 175 -7.47 9.25 14.65
C VAL A 175 -7.09 8.08 13.77
N GLY A 176 -6.18 8.32 12.80
CA GLY A 176 -5.74 7.37 11.79
C GLY A 176 -6.58 7.38 10.50
N MET A 177 -7.59 8.25 10.40
CA MET A 177 -8.31 8.47 9.15
C MET A 177 -7.40 9.16 8.13
N THR A 178 -7.36 8.66 6.91
CA THR A 178 -6.78 9.38 5.76
C THR A 178 -7.86 10.24 5.11
N VAL A 179 -7.69 11.54 5.18
CA VAL A 179 -8.64 12.53 4.68
C VAL A 179 -8.20 12.95 3.28
N ALA A 180 -8.77 12.31 2.25
CA ALA A 180 -8.53 12.65 0.85
C ALA A 180 -9.53 13.70 0.37
N ASP A 181 -9.06 14.85 -0.07
CA ASP A 181 -9.93 15.89 -0.63
C ASP A 181 -10.21 15.65 -2.12
N LEU A 182 -11.28 14.93 -2.38
CA LEU A 182 -11.75 14.60 -3.73
C LEU A 182 -12.73 15.63 -4.31
N ARG A 183 -12.94 16.75 -3.63
CA ARG A 183 -13.80 17.83 -4.11
C ARG A 183 -13.12 18.62 -5.23
N GLY A 184 -13.89 19.11 -6.18
CA GLY A 184 -13.40 19.96 -7.25
C GLY A 184 -12.58 19.25 -8.33
N PRO A 185 -11.88 20.01 -9.19
CA PRO A 185 -11.03 19.45 -10.24
C PRO A 185 -9.76 18.83 -9.68
N GLU A 186 -9.19 17.90 -10.42
CA GLU A 186 -7.89 17.30 -10.06
C GLU A 186 -6.77 18.35 -10.15
N PRO A 187 -5.96 18.54 -9.09
CA PRO A 187 -4.84 19.48 -9.12
C PRO A 187 -3.71 19.00 -10.02
N SER A 188 -2.87 19.93 -10.48
CA SER A 188 -1.67 19.59 -11.23
C SER A 188 -0.61 18.89 -10.36
N ALA A 189 0.42 18.34 -11.00
CA ALA A 189 1.51 17.67 -10.28
C ALA A 189 2.37 18.66 -9.48
N GLU A 190 2.43 19.92 -9.89
CA GLU A 190 3.12 20.99 -9.16
C GLU A 190 2.34 21.43 -7.91
N GLU A 191 1.01 21.30 -7.94
CA GLU A 191 0.15 21.72 -6.82
C GLU A 191 -0.03 20.62 -5.77
N CYS A 192 0.06 19.34 -6.19
CA CYS A 192 -0.15 18.21 -5.29
C CYS A 192 0.64 16.98 -5.76
N HIS A 193 1.50 16.47 -4.91
CA HIS A 193 2.33 15.29 -5.18
C HIS A 193 1.69 13.95 -4.76
N THR A 194 0.51 13.99 -4.13
CA THR A 194 -0.20 12.79 -3.66
C THR A 194 -1.28 12.36 -4.65
N GLN A 195 -1.37 11.06 -4.89
CA GLN A 195 -2.41 10.40 -5.66
C GLN A 195 -3.07 9.32 -4.82
N VAL A 196 -4.37 9.10 -5.02
CA VAL A 196 -5.11 7.98 -4.45
C VAL A 196 -5.50 7.01 -5.56
N ALA A 197 -5.33 5.72 -5.30
CA ALA A 197 -5.77 4.66 -6.19
C ALA A 197 -7.30 4.50 -6.08
N THR A 198 -7.99 4.49 -7.24
CA THR A 198 -9.46 4.57 -7.27
C THR A 198 -10.13 3.38 -7.92
N LYS A 199 -9.57 2.85 -9.01
CA LYS A 199 -10.18 1.76 -9.76
C LYS A 199 -9.14 0.74 -10.18
N LEU A 200 -9.45 -0.54 -9.95
CA LEU A 200 -8.65 -1.69 -10.36
C LEU A 200 -9.14 -2.22 -11.72
N ASP A 201 -8.20 -2.48 -12.63
CA ASP A 201 -8.44 -3.38 -13.75
C ASP A 201 -8.27 -4.81 -13.23
N PHE A 202 -9.37 -5.43 -12.85
CA PHE A 202 -9.42 -6.73 -12.18
C PHE A 202 -8.74 -7.84 -13.00
N ASP A 203 -9.01 -7.90 -14.29
CA ASP A 203 -8.48 -8.94 -15.16
C ASP A 203 -6.97 -8.80 -15.32
N LYS A 204 -6.48 -7.59 -15.63
CA LYS A 204 -5.03 -7.35 -15.72
C LYS A 204 -4.30 -7.63 -14.41
N PHE A 205 -4.89 -7.24 -13.27
CA PHE A 205 -4.31 -7.50 -11.96
C PHE A 205 -4.10 -9.00 -11.74
N TRP A 206 -5.15 -9.81 -11.92
CA TRP A 206 -5.05 -11.24 -11.70
C TRP A 206 -4.21 -11.96 -12.75
N ASP A 207 -4.19 -11.48 -13.98
CA ASP A 207 -3.30 -12.00 -15.01
C ASP A 207 -1.82 -11.81 -14.61
N LEU A 208 -1.43 -10.65 -14.07
CA LEU A 208 -0.08 -10.41 -13.54
C LEU A 208 0.27 -11.35 -12.40
N ILE A 209 -0.63 -11.54 -11.43
CA ILE A 209 -0.39 -12.44 -10.28
C ILE A 209 -0.26 -13.90 -10.74
N ILE A 210 -1.14 -14.37 -11.62
CA ILE A 210 -1.14 -15.74 -12.15
C ILE A 210 0.12 -15.99 -12.98
N ASP A 211 0.53 -15.01 -13.79
CA ASP A 211 1.75 -15.13 -14.60
C ASP A 211 3.00 -15.16 -13.70
N ALA A 212 3.05 -14.35 -12.65
CA ALA A 212 4.12 -14.41 -11.67
C ALA A 212 4.21 -15.77 -10.98
N LEU A 213 3.07 -16.33 -10.53
CA LEU A 213 3.04 -17.67 -9.93
C LEU A 213 3.50 -18.77 -10.87
N LYS A 214 3.20 -18.66 -12.17
CA LYS A 214 3.69 -19.62 -13.20
C LYS A 214 5.19 -19.54 -13.43
N ARG A 215 5.77 -18.33 -13.34
CA ARG A 215 7.22 -18.12 -13.59
C ARG A 215 8.10 -18.56 -12.42
N ILE A 216 7.59 -18.44 -11.20
CA ILE A 216 8.37 -18.67 -9.97
C ILE A 216 8.20 -20.12 -9.47
N GLY A 217 7.05 -20.72 -9.72
CA GLY A 217 6.69 -22.10 -9.32
C GLY A 217 7.02 -23.10 -10.37
#